data_4739b01ee8980a6a3f80dafc19b520ea
#
_entry.id   4739b01ee8980a6a3f80dafc19b520ea
#
_cell.length_a   1.000
_cell.length_b   1.000
_cell.length_c   1.000
_cell.angle_alpha   90.00
_cell.angle_beta   90.00
_cell.angle_gamma   90.00
#
_symmetry.space_group_name_H-M   'P 1'
#
loop_
_entity.id
_entity.type
_entity.pdbx_description
1 polymer ?
#
loop_
_entity_poly.entity_id
_entity_poly.type
_entity_poly.pdbx_seq_one_letter_code
_entity_poly.pdbx_strand_id
1 'polypeptide(L)'
;AEFSKQNDNVDFAGRIVWADKKDAKGQTVLDANGKPVRVEVFNFGKHKGEEVAAVLRYDSGYFSWMLGGDFTNNTKQVLTRIRLRESRMI
;
A
#
# COMPACT_ATOMS: atom_id res chain seq x y z
N ALA A 1 23.21 2.87 7.81
CA ALA A 1 22.12 2.24 8.53
C ALA A 1 20.88 3.10 8.55
N GLU A 2 21.03 4.38 8.62
CA GLU A 2 19.89 5.29 8.63
C GLU A 2 19.21 5.36 7.28
N PHE A 3 19.85 4.86 6.28
CA PHE A 3 19.31 4.93 4.93
C PHE A 3 17.96 4.25 4.81
N SER A 4 17.79 3.18 5.55
CA SER A 4 16.57 2.40 5.45
C SER A 4 15.34 3.20 5.88
N LYS A 5 15.52 4.18 6.74
CA LYS A 5 14.40 4.99 7.22
C LYS A 5 13.84 5.91 6.16
N GLN A 6 14.62 6.19 5.13
CA GLN A 6 14.20 7.12 4.10
C GLN A 6 13.44 6.45 3.00
N ASN A 7 13.37 5.12 3.03
CA ASN A 7 12.78 4.34 1.95
C ASN A 7 11.46 3.70 2.33
N ASP A 8 10.74 4.31 3.28
CA ASP A 8 9.43 3.82 3.65
C ASP A 8 8.37 4.19 2.62
N ASN A 9 8.67 5.14 1.75
CA ASN A 9 7.73 5.54 0.70
C ASN A 9 7.77 4.54 -0.44
N VAL A 10 6.60 4.10 -0.87
CA VAL A 10 6.49 3.25 -2.04
C VAL A 10 6.53 4.09 -3.30
N ASP A 11 5.89 5.26 -3.28
CA ASP A 11 5.94 6.20 -4.39
C ASP A 11 6.76 7.42 -4.01
N PHE A 12 7.11 8.23 -5.01
CA PHE A 12 7.95 9.40 -4.77
C PHE A 12 7.21 10.50 -4.00
N ALA A 13 5.91 10.57 -4.15
CA ALA A 13 5.12 11.61 -3.49
C ALA A 13 4.82 11.30 -2.02
N GLY A 14 5.14 10.09 -1.56
CA GLY A 14 4.87 9.70 -0.19
C GLY A 14 3.40 9.43 0.11
N ARG A 15 2.59 9.21 -0.89
CA ARG A 15 1.17 8.92 -0.70
C ARG A 15 0.92 7.46 -0.37
N ILE A 16 1.85 6.60 -0.72
CA ILE A 16 1.81 5.17 -0.41
C ILE A 16 3.12 4.84 0.27
N VAL A 17 3.04 4.21 1.43
CA VAL A 17 4.23 3.90 2.23
C VAL A 17 4.21 2.44 2.65
N TRP A 18 5.36 1.92 3.01
CA TRP A 18 5.47 0.59 3.58
C TRP A 18 5.12 0.62 5.05
N ALA A 19 4.38 -0.37 5.51
CA ALA A 19 4.06 -0.52 6.92
C ALA A 19 3.95 -1.99 7.25
N ASP A 20 4.08 -2.31 8.54
CA ASP A 20 3.92 -3.68 9.00
C ASP A 20 2.46 -4.11 8.87
N LYS A 21 2.23 -5.29 8.28
CA LYS A 21 0.88 -5.81 8.16
C LYS A 21 0.34 -6.17 9.53
N LYS A 22 -0.90 -5.81 9.79
CA LYS A 22 -1.58 -6.12 11.04
C LYS A 22 -2.71 -7.10 10.79
N ASP A 23 -2.93 -7.99 11.75
CA ASP A 23 -4.07 -8.90 11.68
C ASP A 23 -5.31 -8.24 12.29
N ALA A 24 -6.40 -9.01 12.37
CA ALA A 24 -7.66 -8.47 12.89
C ALA A 24 -7.56 -8.01 14.35
N LYS A 25 -6.58 -8.53 15.08
CA LYS A 25 -6.37 -8.15 16.47
C LYS A 25 -5.43 -6.98 16.64
N GLY A 26 -4.90 -6.46 15.54
CA GLY A 26 -3.96 -5.35 15.57
C GLY A 26 -2.52 -5.78 15.83
N GLN A 27 -2.24 -7.05 15.77
CA GLN A 27 -0.89 -7.56 15.99
C GLN A 27 -0.14 -7.67 14.68
N THR A 28 1.18 -7.45 14.75
CA THR A 28 2.02 -7.53 13.54
C THR A 28 2.05 -8.97 13.04
N VAL A 29 1.78 -9.13 11.74
CA VAL A 29 1.87 -10.44 11.09
C VAL A 29 3.33 -10.73 10.78
N LEU A 30 3.78 -11.94 11.11
CA LEU A 30 5.15 -12.36 10.86
C LEU A 30 5.18 -13.42 9.76
N ASP A 31 6.25 -13.41 8.96
CA ASP A 31 6.43 -14.41 7.93
C ASP A 31 7.02 -15.69 8.53
N ALA A 32 7.34 -16.66 7.66
CA ALA A 32 7.88 -17.94 8.10
C ALA A 32 9.22 -17.81 8.82
N ASN A 33 9.93 -16.72 8.60
CA ASN A 33 11.21 -16.46 9.23
C ASN A 33 11.10 -15.64 10.51
N GLY A 34 9.89 -15.32 10.93
CA GLY A 34 9.66 -14.53 12.12
C GLY A 34 9.86 -13.04 11.91
N LYS A 35 9.91 -12.58 10.67
CA LYS A 35 10.08 -11.16 10.36
C LYS A 35 8.75 -10.52 10.02
N PRO A 36 8.57 -9.22 10.35
CA PRO A 36 7.32 -8.55 10.03
C PRO A 36 7.06 -8.53 8.53
N VAL A 37 5.84 -8.85 8.16
CA VAL A 37 5.40 -8.73 6.76
C VAL A 37 5.14 -7.25 6.48
N ARG A 38 5.76 -6.70 5.42
CA ARG A 38 5.58 -5.31 5.05
C ARG A 38 4.63 -5.23 3.86
N VAL A 39 3.71 -4.28 3.92
CA VAL A 39 2.73 -4.08 2.85
C VAL A 39 2.59 -2.60 2.55
N GLU A 40 2.09 -2.31 1.35
CA GLU A 40 1.80 -0.94 0.96
C GLU A 40 0.54 -0.47 1.66
N VAL A 41 0.58 0.72 2.25
CA VAL A 41 -0.61 1.33 2.86
C VAL A 41 -0.74 2.76 2.36
N PHE A 42 -1.97 3.26 2.37
CA PHE A 42 -2.21 4.65 2.02
C PHE A 42 -1.72 5.57 3.14
N ASN A 43 -1.14 6.69 2.75
CA ASN A 43 -0.62 7.67 3.69
C ASN A 43 -1.36 9.00 3.59
N PHE A 44 -2.59 8.98 3.05
CA PHE A 44 -3.37 10.20 2.90
C PHE A 44 -4.85 9.86 2.73
N GLY A 45 -5.69 10.87 2.92
CA GLY A 45 -7.10 10.77 2.62
C GLY A 45 -7.86 9.88 3.58
N LYS A 46 -9.05 9.46 3.17
CA LYS A 46 -9.95 8.72 4.06
C LYS A 46 -9.44 7.31 4.38
N HIS A 47 -8.52 6.79 3.58
CA HIS A 47 -7.99 5.45 3.79
C HIS A 47 -6.58 5.46 4.38
N LYS A 48 -6.17 6.58 4.96
CA LYS A 48 -4.84 6.67 5.55
C LYS A 48 -4.63 5.56 6.58
N GLY A 49 -3.53 4.84 6.44
CA GLY A 49 -3.20 3.74 7.33
C GLY A 49 -3.78 2.40 6.93
N GLU A 50 -4.60 2.35 5.87
CA GLU A 50 -5.20 1.10 5.41
C GLU A 50 -4.36 0.48 4.31
N GLU A 51 -4.32 -0.84 4.30
CA GLU A 51 -3.57 -1.57 3.28
C GLU A 51 -4.17 -1.32 1.91
N VAL A 52 -3.33 -1.00 0.94
CA VAL A 52 -3.79 -0.66 -0.41
C VAL A 52 -4.55 -1.83 -1.04
N ALA A 53 -4.03 -3.06 -0.87
CA ALA A 53 -4.69 -4.22 -1.45
C ALA A 53 -6.08 -4.45 -0.84
N ALA A 54 -6.25 -4.18 0.45
CA ALA A 54 -7.54 -4.33 1.10
C ALA A 54 -8.53 -3.30 0.56
N VAL A 55 -8.10 -2.06 0.40
CA VAL A 55 -8.95 -1.01 -0.15
C VAL A 55 -9.37 -1.37 -1.57
N LEU A 56 -8.47 -1.93 -2.35
CA LEU A 56 -8.79 -2.37 -3.71
C LEU A 56 -9.97 -3.35 -3.71
N ARG A 57 -10.04 -4.22 -2.69
CA ARG A 57 -11.07 -5.25 -2.63
C ARG A 57 -12.44 -4.70 -2.22
N TYR A 58 -12.48 -3.76 -1.27
CA TYR A 58 -13.77 -3.33 -0.76
C TYR A 58 -14.17 -1.93 -1.23
N ASP A 59 -13.25 -1.19 -1.81
CA ASP A 59 -13.54 0.14 -2.34
C ASP A 59 -12.75 0.37 -3.62
N SER A 60 -13.01 -0.48 -4.61
CA SER A 60 -12.30 -0.40 -5.88
C SER A 60 -12.53 0.92 -6.59
N GLY A 61 -13.64 1.60 -6.31
CA GLY A 61 -13.91 2.92 -6.87
C GLY A 61 -12.88 3.95 -6.45
N TYR A 62 -12.31 3.80 -5.26
CA TYR A 62 -11.25 4.69 -4.80
C TYR A 62 -10.02 4.59 -5.71
N PHE A 63 -9.66 3.37 -6.10
CA PHE A 63 -8.57 3.18 -7.06
C PHE A 63 -8.85 3.85 -8.39
N SER A 64 -10.07 3.69 -8.91
CA SER A 64 -10.45 4.33 -10.16
C SER A 64 -10.38 5.85 -10.04
N TRP A 65 -10.83 6.37 -8.91
CA TRP A 65 -10.75 7.81 -8.66
C TRP A 65 -9.29 8.29 -8.65
N MET A 66 -8.40 7.54 -7.99
CA MET A 66 -7.00 7.91 -7.95
C MET A 66 -6.33 7.83 -9.32
N LEU A 67 -6.65 6.78 -10.08
CA LEU A 67 -6.04 6.61 -11.40
C LEU A 67 -6.50 7.66 -12.38
N GLY A 68 -7.72 8.18 -12.23
CA GLY A 68 -8.22 9.25 -13.06
C GLY A 68 -7.99 10.64 -12.49
N GLY A 69 -7.41 10.74 -11.29
CA GLY A 69 -7.25 12.00 -10.61
C GLY A 69 -5.93 12.69 -10.91
N ASP A 70 -5.67 13.74 -10.17
CA ASP A 70 -4.49 14.59 -10.37
C ASP A 70 -3.34 14.13 -9.50
N PHE A 71 -2.93 12.90 -9.69
CA PHE A 71 -1.78 12.33 -8.98
C PHE A 71 -0.62 12.17 -9.94
N THR A 72 0.60 12.08 -9.38
CA THR A 72 1.78 11.91 -10.22
C THR A 72 1.74 10.56 -10.93
N ASN A 73 2.43 10.49 -12.08
CA ASN A 73 2.51 9.23 -12.81
C ASN A 73 3.14 8.12 -11.98
N ASN A 74 4.09 8.47 -11.13
CA ASN A 74 4.73 7.47 -10.26
C ASN A 74 3.70 6.82 -9.34
N THR A 75 2.86 7.62 -8.69
CA THR A 75 1.81 7.09 -7.82
C THR A 75 0.85 6.20 -8.61
N LYS A 76 0.46 6.63 -9.81
CA LYS A 76 -0.44 5.84 -10.65
C LYS A 76 0.19 4.52 -11.07
N GLN A 77 1.50 4.52 -11.35
CA GLN A 77 2.20 3.30 -11.71
C GLN A 77 2.24 2.32 -10.54
N VAL A 78 2.46 2.82 -9.33
CA VAL A 78 2.46 1.97 -8.14
C VAL A 78 1.09 1.34 -7.95
N LEU A 79 0.03 2.13 -8.06
CA LEU A 79 -1.34 1.62 -7.91
C LEU A 79 -1.66 0.56 -8.97
N THR A 80 -1.27 0.83 -10.22
CA THR A 80 -1.51 -0.12 -11.31
C THR A 80 -0.79 -1.43 -11.06
N ARG A 81 0.46 -1.36 -10.59
CA ARG A 81 1.24 -2.56 -10.29
C ARG A 81 0.58 -3.39 -9.19
N ILE A 82 0.12 -2.72 -8.13
CA ILE A 82 -0.56 -3.42 -7.04
C ILE A 82 -1.84 -4.06 -7.54
N ARG A 83 -2.61 -3.34 -8.35
CA ARG A 83 -3.85 -3.85 -8.90
C ARG A 83 -3.62 -5.11 -9.73
N LEU A 84 -2.60 -5.08 -10.59
CA LEU A 84 -2.28 -6.24 -11.42
C LEU A 84 -1.81 -7.41 -10.57
N ARG A 85 -1.01 -7.14 -9.54
CA ARG A 85 -0.53 -8.19 -8.65
C ARG A 85 -1.69 -8.87 -7.95
N GLU A 86 -2.65 -8.09 -7.44
CA GLU A 86 -3.80 -8.65 -6.73
C GLU A 86 -4.72 -9.40 -7.68
N SER A 87 -4.87 -8.94 -8.91
CA SER A 87 -5.68 -9.65 -9.89
C SER A 87 -5.16 -11.04 -10.17
N ARG A 88 -3.86 -11.21 -10.14
CA ARG A 88 -3.26 -12.51 -10.45
C ARG A 88 -3.46 -13.53 -9.35
N MET A 89 -3.82 -13.08 -8.17
CA MET A 89 -3.97 -13.96 -7.02
C MET A 89 -5.39 -14.50 -6.88
N ILE A 90 -6.27 -14.15 -7.79
CA ILE A 90 -7.66 -14.61 -7.75
C ILE A 90 -7.88 -15.90 -8.56
#